data_b971d9ce4af61f6c0f11ed1c5f7b6242
#
_entry.id   b971d9ce4af61f6c0f11ed1c5f7b6242
#
_cell.length_a   1.000
_cell.length_b   1.000
_cell.length_c   1.000
_cell.angle_alpha   90.00
_cell.angle_beta   90.00
_cell.angle_gamma   90.00
#
_symmetry.space_group_name_H-M   'P 1'
#
loop_
_entity.id
_entity.type
_entity.pdbx_description
1 polymer ?
#
loop_
_entity_poly.entity_id
_entity_poly.type
_entity_poly.pdbx_seq_one_letter_code
_entity_poly.pdbx_strand_id
1 'polypeptide(L)'
;MQDVASLGQLSAMKQADLGLNLSVKRTRKRRFLDEMNAVVPWADLVALIAPYAPEAGRRGRQPFAVEAMLRIHFMQQWFTLSDPAMEEALHDVPLYREFAGLDNWHTRLPDESTILRFRHLLEQHKLAEQMFKLINELLIAKGLLLKAGTAVDATLIA
;
A
#
# COMPACT_ATOMS: atom_id res chain seq x y z
N MET A 1 27.74 39.77 5.02
CA MET A 1 27.96 38.39 5.45
C MET A 1 26.69 37.72 5.95
N GLN A 2 25.74 38.43 6.47
CA GLN A 2 24.44 37.82 6.90
C GLN A 2 23.50 37.49 5.75
N ASP A 3 23.64 38.10 4.59
CA ASP A 3 22.72 37.93 3.47
C ASP A 3 22.92 36.62 2.69
N VAL A 4 24.11 36.03 2.70
CA VAL A 4 24.41 34.81 1.96
C VAL A 4 23.80 33.57 2.62
N ALA A 5 23.78 33.54 3.95
CA ALA A 5 23.16 32.45 4.71
C ALA A 5 21.63 32.46 4.57
N SER A 6 21.05 33.64 4.52
CA SER A 6 19.62 33.86 4.31
C SER A 6 19.16 33.41 2.91
N LEU A 7 19.92 33.72 1.89
CA LEU A 7 19.65 33.31 0.51
C LEU A 7 19.80 31.79 0.29
N GLY A 8 20.76 31.17 0.98
CA GLY A 8 20.93 29.72 0.94
C GLY A 8 19.79 28.97 1.59
N GLN A 9 19.26 29.46 2.70
CA GLN A 9 18.12 28.88 3.37
C GLN A 9 16.82 29.04 2.56
N LEU A 10 16.62 30.19 1.94
CA LEU A 10 15.47 30.43 1.06
C LEU A 10 15.53 29.58 -0.20
N SER A 11 16.71 29.35 -0.75
CA SER A 11 16.90 28.46 -1.92
C SER A 11 16.67 27.00 -1.55
N ALA A 12 17.12 26.55 -0.39
CA ALA A 12 16.89 25.21 0.10
C ALA A 12 15.39 24.95 0.41
N MET A 13 14.71 25.94 0.98
CA MET A 13 13.26 25.86 1.20
C MET A 13 12.48 25.79 -0.11
N LYS A 14 12.87 26.58 -1.12
CA LYS A 14 12.24 26.51 -2.44
C LYS A 14 12.46 25.17 -3.14
N GLN A 15 13.62 24.54 -2.98
CA GLN A 15 13.89 23.23 -3.53
C GLN A 15 13.13 22.11 -2.80
N ALA A 16 12.94 22.21 -1.52
CA ALA A 16 12.11 21.30 -0.75
C ALA A 16 10.63 21.42 -1.14
N ASP A 17 10.17 22.61 -1.42
CA ASP A 17 8.80 22.87 -1.87
C ASP A 17 8.54 22.42 -3.32
N LEU A 18 9.54 22.42 -4.17
CA LEU A 18 9.38 22.11 -5.59
C LEU A 18 9.12 20.62 -5.90
N GLY A 19 9.27 19.73 -4.95
CA GLY A 19 9.11 18.31 -5.19
C GLY A 19 8.01 17.62 -4.44
N LEU A 20 7.51 18.15 -3.34
CA LEU A 20 6.82 17.31 -2.38
C LEU A 20 5.44 17.76 -1.92
N ASN A 21 5.10 19.04 -1.97
CA ASN A 21 3.78 19.46 -1.49
C ASN A 21 3.36 20.82 -2.01
N LEU A 22 3.11 20.92 -3.28
CA LEU A 22 2.49 22.10 -3.86
C LEU A 22 1.01 22.22 -3.49
N SER A 23 0.38 21.19 -2.96
CA SER A 23 -0.98 21.27 -2.49
C SER A 23 -1.08 20.94 -1.02
N VAL A 24 -1.57 21.90 -0.27
CA VAL A 24 -1.99 21.74 1.12
C VAL A 24 -3.26 20.87 1.20
N LYS A 25 -3.89 20.59 0.06
CA LYS A 25 -5.13 19.84 0.00
C LYS A 25 -4.89 18.35 0.21
N ARG A 26 -5.47 17.84 1.26
CA ARG A 26 -5.54 16.42 1.53
C ARG A 26 -6.69 15.81 0.75
N THR A 27 -6.40 15.02 -0.28
CA THR A 27 -7.42 14.41 -1.14
C THR A 27 -8.17 13.30 -0.40
N ARG A 28 -9.35 12.94 -0.90
CA ARG A 28 -10.14 11.82 -0.37
C ARG A 28 -9.36 10.50 -0.45
N LYS A 29 -8.64 10.31 -1.54
CA LYS A 29 -7.81 9.12 -1.74
C LYS A 29 -6.68 9.03 -0.70
N ARG A 30 -6.00 10.13 -0.41
CA ARG A 30 -4.97 10.18 0.62
C ARG A 30 -5.55 9.86 2.00
N ARG A 31 -6.69 10.45 2.34
CA ARG A 31 -7.37 10.16 3.61
C ARG A 31 -7.73 8.69 3.74
N PHE A 32 -8.30 8.12 2.69
CA PHE A 32 -8.65 6.70 2.64
C PHE A 32 -7.41 5.82 2.87
N LEU A 33 -6.30 6.09 2.17
CA LEU A 33 -5.08 5.32 2.32
C LEU A 33 -4.46 5.48 3.71
N ASP A 34 -4.51 6.67 4.29
CA ASP A 34 -4.05 6.90 5.67
C ASP A 34 -4.89 6.11 6.68
N GLU A 35 -6.19 6.07 6.50
CA GLU A 35 -7.10 5.27 7.34
C GLU A 35 -6.81 3.79 7.19
N MET A 36 -6.64 3.29 5.98
CA MET A 36 -6.32 1.88 5.72
C MET A 36 -4.95 1.52 6.29
N ASN A 37 -3.98 2.42 6.21
CA ASN A 37 -2.68 2.20 6.82
C ASN A 37 -2.77 1.99 8.34
N ALA A 38 -3.68 2.69 8.99
CA ALA A 38 -3.88 2.58 10.43
C ALA A 38 -4.71 1.35 10.85
N VAL A 39 -5.66 0.94 10.03
CA VAL A 39 -6.65 -0.10 10.36
C VAL A 39 -6.21 -1.50 9.96
N VAL A 40 -5.56 -1.66 8.80
CA VAL A 40 -5.16 -2.97 8.28
C VAL A 40 -4.02 -3.54 9.13
N PRO A 41 -4.13 -4.81 9.59
CA PRO A 41 -3.10 -5.46 10.40
C PRO A 41 -1.95 -5.96 9.50
N TRP A 42 -1.14 -5.05 8.98
CA TRP A 42 -0.09 -5.35 8.00
C TRP A 42 0.90 -6.40 8.47
N ALA A 43 1.38 -6.30 9.71
CA ALA A 43 2.36 -7.24 10.25
C ALA A 43 1.82 -8.67 10.31
N ASP A 44 0.58 -8.85 10.72
CA ASP A 44 -0.07 -10.16 10.81
C ASP A 44 -0.31 -10.76 9.42
N LEU A 45 -0.72 -9.94 8.45
CA LEU A 45 -0.91 -10.37 7.07
C LEU A 45 0.42 -10.73 6.41
N VAL A 46 1.47 -9.96 6.64
CA VAL A 46 2.81 -10.26 6.13
C VAL A 46 3.30 -11.59 6.72
N ALA A 47 3.10 -11.83 8.02
CA ALA A 47 3.48 -13.08 8.66
C ALA A 47 2.75 -14.29 8.05
N LEU A 48 1.52 -14.12 7.62
CA LEU A 48 0.73 -15.15 6.96
C LEU A 48 1.28 -15.51 5.57
N ILE A 49 1.78 -14.53 4.82
CA ILE A 49 2.26 -14.68 3.45
C ILE A 49 3.73 -15.08 3.39
N ALA A 50 4.55 -14.58 4.31
CA ALA A 50 6.00 -14.73 4.28
C ALA A 50 6.51 -16.16 4.07
N PRO A 51 5.91 -17.23 4.64
CA PRO A 51 6.37 -18.60 4.42
C PRO A 51 6.31 -19.06 2.96
N TYR A 52 5.46 -18.44 2.15
CA TYR A 52 5.24 -18.81 0.74
C TYR A 52 5.97 -17.85 -0.22
N ALA A 53 6.48 -16.74 0.28
CA ALA A 53 7.13 -15.73 -0.54
C ALA A 53 8.57 -16.13 -0.90
N PRO A 54 9.11 -15.64 -2.05
CA PRO A 54 10.50 -15.85 -2.40
C PRO A 54 11.44 -15.30 -1.33
N GLU A 55 12.44 -16.10 -0.98
CA GLU A 55 13.45 -15.70 0.01
C GLU A 55 14.42 -14.66 -0.55
N ALA A 56 14.71 -13.65 0.26
CA ALA A 56 15.77 -12.69 -0.02
C ALA A 56 17.13 -13.36 0.08
N GLY A 57 18.12 -12.86 -0.67
CA GLY A 57 19.52 -13.33 -0.60
C GLY A 57 19.88 -14.43 -1.58
N ARG A 58 18.94 -14.96 -2.37
CA ARG A 58 19.25 -15.90 -3.44
C ARG A 58 19.94 -15.20 -4.62
N ARG A 59 20.61 -15.98 -5.45
CA ARG A 59 21.21 -15.48 -6.70
C ARG A 59 20.15 -14.83 -7.58
N GLY A 60 20.52 -13.71 -8.21
CA GLY A 60 19.67 -12.99 -9.12
C GLY A 60 19.03 -11.77 -8.49
N ARG A 61 17.98 -11.27 -9.12
CA ARG A 61 17.28 -10.08 -8.69
C ARG A 61 16.54 -10.30 -7.37
N GLN A 62 16.78 -9.44 -6.40
CA GLN A 62 16.14 -9.56 -5.10
C GLN A 62 14.62 -9.35 -5.22
N PRO A 63 13.80 -10.15 -4.50
CA PRO A 63 12.36 -9.96 -4.52
C PRO A 63 11.97 -8.67 -3.80
N PHE A 64 10.81 -8.15 -4.16
CA PHE A 64 10.18 -7.04 -3.43
C PHE A 64 9.74 -7.51 -2.03
N ALA A 65 9.73 -6.58 -1.09
CA ALA A 65 9.21 -6.87 0.24
C ALA A 65 7.74 -7.32 0.16
N VAL A 66 7.38 -8.32 0.96
CA VAL A 66 6.01 -8.86 0.99
C VAL A 66 5.00 -7.76 1.31
N GLU A 67 5.32 -6.86 2.25
CA GLU A 67 4.43 -5.75 2.61
C GLU A 67 4.17 -4.82 1.43
N ALA A 68 5.21 -4.49 0.64
CA ALA A 68 5.04 -3.65 -0.55
C ALA A 68 4.10 -4.31 -1.57
N MET A 69 4.29 -5.58 -1.86
CA MET A 69 3.44 -6.32 -2.79
C MET A 69 2.01 -6.45 -2.26
N LEU A 70 1.85 -6.66 -0.97
CA LEU A 70 0.54 -6.74 -0.32
C LEU A 70 -0.20 -5.40 -0.40
N ARG A 71 0.47 -4.30 -0.14
CA ARG A 71 -0.11 -2.95 -0.27
C ARG A 71 -0.55 -2.65 -1.71
N ILE A 72 0.25 -3.06 -2.68
CA ILE A 72 -0.10 -2.96 -4.10
C ILE A 72 -1.35 -3.78 -4.42
N HIS A 73 -1.41 -5.01 -3.94
CA HIS A 73 -2.58 -5.88 -4.12
C HIS A 73 -3.85 -5.23 -3.55
N PHE A 74 -3.79 -4.67 -2.34
CA PHE A 74 -4.93 -3.97 -1.74
C PHE A 74 -5.33 -2.74 -2.56
N MET A 75 -4.38 -1.96 -3.04
CA MET A 75 -4.69 -0.81 -3.92
C MET A 75 -5.40 -1.24 -5.20
N GLN A 76 -4.98 -2.36 -5.80
CA GLN A 76 -5.69 -2.92 -6.95
C GLN A 76 -7.14 -3.24 -6.64
N GLN A 77 -7.40 -3.84 -5.49
CA GLN A 77 -8.77 -4.18 -5.07
C GLN A 77 -9.59 -2.93 -4.77
N TRP A 78 -9.03 -1.99 -4.02
CA TRP A 78 -9.75 -0.77 -3.64
C TRP A 78 -10.06 0.15 -4.82
N PHE A 79 -9.14 0.25 -5.77
CA PHE A 79 -9.27 1.17 -6.90
C PHE A 79 -9.59 0.47 -8.21
N THR A 80 -9.83 -0.84 -8.17
CA THR A 80 -10.19 -1.66 -9.33
C THR A 80 -9.18 -1.51 -10.48
N LEU A 81 -7.89 -1.72 -10.18
CA LEU A 81 -6.81 -1.59 -11.16
C LEU A 81 -6.35 -2.96 -11.65
N SER A 82 -6.25 -3.11 -12.97
CA SER A 82 -5.61 -4.26 -13.58
C SER A 82 -4.10 -4.25 -13.31
N ASP A 83 -3.42 -5.36 -13.60
CA ASP A 83 -1.96 -5.43 -13.41
C ASP A 83 -1.22 -4.37 -14.23
N PRO A 84 -1.50 -4.17 -15.54
CA PRO A 84 -0.88 -3.09 -16.29
C PRO A 84 -1.22 -1.70 -15.75
N ALA A 85 -2.49 -1.47 -15.39
CA ALA A 85 -2.91 -0.18 -14.85
C ALA A 85 -2.24 0.13 -13.50
N MET A 86 -2.03 -0.90 -12.67
CA MET A 86 -1.32 -0.73 -11.41
C MET A 86 0.16 -0.40 -11.62
N GLU A 87 0.82 -1.06 -12.57
CA GLU A 87 2.20 -0.73 -12.95
C GLU A 87 2.31 0.75 -13.37
N GLU A 88 1.46 1.18 -14.29
CA GLU A 88 1.44 2.58 -14.74
C GLU A 88 1.15 3.55 -13.59
N ALA A 89 0.20 3.21 -12.74
CA ALA A 89 -0.16 4.03 -11.58
C ALA A 89 1.01 4.19 -10.59
N LEU A 90 1.82 3.16 -10.40
CA LEU A 90 3.02 3.25 -9.57
C LEU A 90 4.04 4.23 -10.14
N HIS A 91 4.15 4.33 -11.46
CA HIS A 91 5.01 5.31 -12.11
C HIS A 91 4.44 6.72 -12.08
N ASP A 92 3.13 6.86 -12.27
CA ASP A 92 2.49 8.16 -12.50
C ASP A 92 1.93 8.82 -11.24
N VAL A 93 1.56 8.03 -10.24
CA VAL A 93 0.90 8.53 -9.02
C VAL A 93 1.83 8.39 -7.81
N PRO A 94 2.48 9.48 -7.39
CA PRO A 94 3.40 9.44 -6.23
C PRO A 94 2.78 8.90 -4.95
N LEU A 95 1.50 9.17 -4.72
CA LEU A 95 0.76 8.70 -3.55
C LEU A 95 0.77 7.16 -3.44
N TYR A 96 0.69 6.46 -4.58
CA TYR A 96 0.69 5.00 -4.60
C TYR A 96 2.06 4.42 -4.23
N ARG A 97 3.14 5.03 -4.74
CA ARG A 97 4.50 4.65 -4.34
C ARG A 97 4.74 4.87 -2.85
N GLU A 98 4.29 6.02 -2.35
CA GLU A 98 4.38 6.36 -0.94
C GLU A 98 3.66 5.34 -0.06
N PHE A 99 2.43 4.99 -0.41
CA PHE A 99 1.65 3.99 0.32
C PHE A 99 2.30 2.60 0.29
N ALA A 100 2.85 2.20 -0.85
CA ALA A 100 3.54 0.93 -1.00
C ALA A 100 4.93 0.87 -0.35
N GLY A 101 5.46 2.02 0.09
CA GLY A 101 6.81 2.11 0.62
C GLY A 101 7.90 2.06 -0.45
N LEU A 102 7.58 2.48 -1.68
CA LEU A 102 8.46 2.43 -2.84
C LEU A 102 8.78 3.83 -3.38
N ASP A 103 8.80 4.82 -2.51
CA ASP A 103 8.99 6.22 -2.87
C ASP A 103 10.45 6.68 -2.88
N ASN A 104 11.39 5.78 -2.65
CA ASN A 104 12.80 6.10 -2.63
C ASN A 104 13.37 6.20 -4.06
N TRP A 105 14.27 7.15 -4.29
CA TRP A 105 14.90 7.45 -5.59
C TRP A 105 15.54 6.25 -6.30
N HIS A 106 16.01 5.30 -5.53
CA HIS A 106 16.70 4.11 -6.04
C HIS A 106 15.82 2.86 -6.04
N THR A 107 14.56 3.00 -5.64
CA THR A 107 13.67 1.86 -5.51
C THR A 107 13.12 1.49 -6.87
N ARG A 108 13.40 0.26 -7.26
CA ARG A 108 12.80 -0.37 -8.42
C ARG A 108 11.30 -0.53 -8.18
N LEU A 109 10.50 -0.30 -9.22
CA LEU A 109 9.05 -0.53 -9.16
C LEU A 109 8.72 -1.90 -9.76
N PRO A 110 7.75 -2.64 -9.18
CA PRO A 110 7.33 -3.91 -9.77
C PRO A 110 6.58 -3.69 -11.08
N ASP A 111 6.85 -4.56 -12.04
CA ASP A 111 6.14 -4.61 -13.31
C ASP A 111 4.85 -5.44 -13.20
N GLU A 112 4.05 -5.42 -14.27
CA GLU A 112 2.78 -6.17 -14.31
C GLU A 112 2.96 -7.66 -14.08
N SER A 113 4.04 -8.25 -14.57
CA SER A 113 4.29 -9.69 -14.38
C SER A 113 4.66 -10.02 -12.94
N THR A 114 5.37 -9.14 -12.24
CA THR A 114 5.66 -9.30 -10.81
C THR A 114 4.38 -9.19 -9.98
N ILE A 115 3.52 -8.23 -10.31
CA ILE A 115 2.21 -8.06 -9.67
C ILE A 115 1.33 -9.30 -9.88
N LEU A 116 1.29 -9.82 -11.11
CA LEU A 116 0.56 -11.03 -11.45
C LEU A 116 1.06 -12.26 -10.67
N ARG A 117 2.38 -12.42 -10.56
CA ARG A 117 2.97 -13.53 -9.81
C ARG A 117 2.59 -13.49 -8.33
N PHE A 118 2.55 -12.31 -7.74
CA PHE A 118 2.13 -12.18 -6.35
C PHE A 118 0.65 -12.56 -6.18
N ARG A 119 -0.22 -12.14 -7.09
CA ARG A 119 -1.63 -12.54 -7.07
C ARG A 119 -1.78 -14.05 -7.21
N HIS A 120 -1.04 -14.69 -8.12
CA HIS A 120 -1.04 -16.14 -8.28
C HIS A 120 -0.54 -16.85 -7.01
N LEU A 121 0.45 -16.28 -6.31
CA LEU A 121 0.91 -16.80 -5.03
C LEU A 121 -0.23 -16.84 -4.01
N LEU A 122 -0.99 -15.74 -3.90
CA LEU A 122 -2.14 -15.66 -3.01
C LEU A 122 -3.22 -16.67 -3.37
N GLU A 123 -3.51 -16.85 -4.65
CA GLU A 123 -4.50 -17.79 -5.16
C GLU A 123 -4.07 -19.26 -4.93
N GLN A 124 -2.82 -19.56 -5.23
CA GLN A 124 -2.26 -20.92 -5.12
C GLN A 124 -2.34 -21.46 -3.70
N HIS A 125 -2.11 -20.63 -2.72
CA HIS A 125 -2.09 -21.01 -1.30
C HIS A 125 -3.36 -20.60 -0.55
N LYS A 126 -4.38 -20.13 -1.26
CA LYS A 126 -5.66 -19.65 -0.69
C LYS A 126 -5.47 -18.62 0.42
N LEU A 127 -4.48 -17.75 0.23
CA LEU A 127 -4.10 -16.76 1.22
C LEU A 127 -5.12 -15.63 1.34
N ALA A 128 -5.85 -15.32 0.26
CA ALA A 128 -6.91 -14.31 0.31
C ALA A 128 -8.01 -14.66 1.31
N GLU A 129 -8.41 -15.93 1.35
CA GLU A 129 -9.40 -16.43 2.31
C GLU A 129 -8.87 -16.35 3.75
N GLN A 130 -7.62 -16.72 3.94
CA GLN A 130 -6.96 -16.68 5.24
C GLN A 130 -6.78 -15.24 5.76
N MET A 131 -6.43 -14.32 4.86
CA MET A 131 -6.33 -12.89 5.19
C MET A 131 -7.69 -12.33 5.60
N PHE A 132 -8.74 -12.67 4.85
CA PHE A 132 -10.10 -12.25 5.17
C PHE A 132 -10.54 -12.76 6.55
N LYS A 133 -10.28 -14.03 6.82
CA LYS A 133 -10.57 -14.64 8.13
C LYS A 133 -9.83 -13.91 9.26
N LEU A 134 -8.55 -13.64 9.07
CA LEU A 134 -7.73 -12.95 10.07
C LEU A 134 -8.25 -11.54 10.35
N ILE A 135 -8.58 -10.79 9.32
CA ILE A 135 -9.16 -9.44 9.46
C ILE A 135 -10.49 -9.51 10.20
N ASN A 136 -11.36 -10.45 9.85
CA ASN A 136 -12.64 -10.63 10.52
C ASN A 136 -12.48 -10.97 12.00
N GLU A 137 -11.56 -11.85 12.33
CA GLU A 137 -11.28 -12.21 13.74
C GLU A 137 -10.81 -11.00 14.54
N LEU A 138 -9.96 -10.16 13.97
CA LEU A 138 -9.51 -8.93 14.61
C LEU A 138 -10.63 -7.90 14.79
N LEU A 139 -11.50 -7.77 13.80
CA LEU A 139 -12.66 -6.87 13.88
C LEU A 139 -13.66 -7.35 14.93
N ILE A 140 -13.89 -8.65 15.00
CA ILE A 140 -14.75 -9.25 16.04
C ILE A 140 -14.16 -8.99 17.43
N ALA A 141 -12.85 -9.22 17.62
CA ALA A 141 -12.16 -8.98 18.88
C ALA A 141 -12.27 -7.52 19.33
N LYS A 142 -12.31 -6.57 18.36
CA LYS A 142 -12.51 -5.14 18.62
C LYS A 142 -13.98 -4.74 18.73
N GLY A 143 -14.92 -5.66 18.54
CA GLY A 143 -16.35 -5.38 18.55
C GLY A 143 -16.89 -4.63 17.31
N LEU A 144 -16.05 -4.36 16.34
CA LEU A 144 -16.42 -3.56 15.17
C LEU A 144 -17.25 -4.35 14.16
N LEU A 145 -16.94 -5.62 13.96
CA LEU A 145 -17.63 -6.45 12.96
C LEU A 145 -19.09 -6.74 13.34
N LEU A 146 -19.40 -6.85 14.63
CA LEU A 146 -20.77 -7.08 15.10
C LEU A 146 -21.70 -5.96 14.65
N LYS A 147 -21.25 -4.72 14.72
CA LYS A 147 -22.02 -3.55 14.24
C LYS A 147 -22.14 -3.56 12.71
N ALA A 148 -21.07 -3.87 12.02
CA ALA A 148 -21.05 -3.97 10.56
C ALA A 148 -21.92 -5.14 10.05
N GLY A 149 -21.86 -6.31 10.72
CA GLY A 149 -22.69 -7.46 10.40
C GLY A 149 -24.18 -7.16 10.52
N THR A 150 -24.59 -6.46 11.57
CA THR A 150 -25.98 -6.03 11.76
C THR A 150 -26.42 -5.08 10.65
N ALA A 151 -25.59 -4.14 10.25
CA ALA A 151 -25.87 -3.20 9.18
C ALA A 151 -25.98 -3.91 7.81
N VAL A 152 -25.12 -4.88 7.54
CA VAL A 152 -25.15 -5.69 6.31
C VAL A 152 -26.42 -6.53 6.24
N ASP A 153 -26.82 -7.17 7.33
CA ASP A 153 -28.05 -7.95 7.40
C ASP A 153 -29.29 -7.07 7.12
N ALA A 154 -29.34 -5.87 7.68
CA ALA A 154 -30.39 -4.91 7.39
C ALA A 154 -30.43 -4.48 5.93
N THR A 155 -29.29 -4.36 5.29
CA THR A 155 -29.20 -4.01 3.86
C THR A 155 -29.64 -5.17 2.96
N LEU A 156 -29.34 -6.40 3.33
CA LEU A 156 -29.73 -7.59 2.58
C LEU A 156 -31.26 -7.85 2.66
N ILE A 157 -31.88 -7.44 3.72
CA ILE A 157 -33.33 -7.60 3.94
C ILE A 157 -34.11 -6.51 3.19
N ALA A 158 -33.53 -5.39 2.98
CA ALA A 158 -34.13 -4.27 2.25
C ALA A 158 -34.02 -4.45 0.74
#